data_3e56bc779f24debbd490bce3b788ab28
#
_entry.id   3e56bc779f24debbd490bce3b788ab28
#
_cell.length_a   1.000
_cell.length_b   1.000
_cell.length_c   1.000
_cell.angle_alpha   90.00
_cell.angle_beta   90.00
_cell.angle_gamma   90.00
#
_symmetry.space_group_name_H-M   'P 1'
#
loop_
_entity.id
_entity.type
_entity.pdbx_description
1 polymer ?
#
loop_
_entity_poly.entity_id
_entity_poly.type
_entity_poly.pdbx_seq_one_letter_code
_entity_poly.pdbx_strand_id
1 'polypeptide(L)'
;MAELEYACVSEAHPARVEGSTPSRGTKIKYMINTNTKQKNNLRIIPLGGCEEVGRNMTVFEYGNDIVILDMGLQFPEEDMPGIDYVIPNVEYLKGKEKNIRGVIFSHGHLDHIGAAPILLNKLGNPQIIGRPLTLEMVKHRVEDLYRGASKKLKTTYVQDLGQTINLGAFTLKFFQIDHAIMDAVGVILETPVATVIHPGDWTIAKNPIGRAALSYTHLSKLQRPTILMLESLGSTVSKEQVTEEEMLNNLYNLITKAPGRTIIATFSSQIERIKQILEFATRTNRKVALDGFSMKLNIELATKLGYVKVPKGVIITTDKAHTYPDNKVIIVCTGAQGEEMAALSRIVAGNHKHIKIKKEDTIIFSSSVIPGNERTVQRLKDNLYRLSDHVYHSDIVDVHVSGHGNIEGIKQMLSEISPDFFIPVYGNHYMLKEAAKISYEMGFRKDRVFVPDNGSIIKFTSNEVEVLKEKAPTNYVFVDGLGVGDVGEIVLRDRQMLAEDGMFVIVAIIDKRTGQVKGSPDIISRGFVYLRESKDLLSQTRRKVIEIIDKTAGHGGPVNWTYVKDEIRNKIGDFLATKTSRRPMILPVVIEV
;
A
#
# COMPACT_ATOMS: atom_id res chain seq x y z
N MET A 1 -37.02 -26.42 -4.86
CA MET A 1 -37.49 -25.81 -6.11
C MET A 1 -37.81 -24.37 -5.80
N ALA A 2 -36.92 -23.48 -6.17
CA ALA A 2 -37.17 -22.05 -6.30
C ALA A 2 -36.15 -21.57 -7.35
N GLU A 3 -36.72 -21.27 -8.52
CA GLU A 3 -36.02 -20.72 -9.66
C GLU A 3 -35.56 -19.31 -9.30
N LEU A 4 -34.29 -19.02 -9.50
CA LEU A 4 -33.74 -17.67 -9.53
C LEU A 4 -33.63 -17.26 -11.00
N GLU A 5 -34.58 -16.44 -11.45
CA GLU A 5 -34.50 -15.71 -12.71
C GLU A 5 -33.32 -14.75 -12.69
N TYR A 6 -32.39 -14.96 -13.61
CA TYR A 6 -31.39 -13.96 -13.98
C TYR A 6 -32.05 -12.92 -14.89
N ALA A 7 -32.33 -11.75 -14.35
CA ALA A 7 -32.65 -10.58 -15.15
C ALA A 7 -31.38 -10.05 -15.81
N CYS A 8 -31.31 -10.14 -17.13
CA CYS A 8 -30.40 -9.37 -17.97
C CYS A 8 -30.64 -7.88 -17.76
N VAL A 9 -29.64 -7.19 -17.26
CA VAL A 9 -29.59 -5.72 -17.29
C VAL A 9 -28.81 -5.31 -18.53
N SER A 10 -29.56 -4.76 -19.49
CA SER A 10 -29.09 -4.10 -20.70
C SER A 10 -28.28 -2.85 -20.38
N GLU A 11 -27.26 -2.65 -21.22
CA GLU A 11 -26.62 -1.40 -21.64
C GLU A 11 -26.88 -0.17 -20.78
N ALA A 12 -25.91 0.15 -19.90
CA ALA A 12 -25.73 1.51 -19.43
C ALA A 12 -24.62 2.18 -20.26
N HIS A 13 -25.02 3.06 -21.18
CA HIS A 13 -24.14 4.10 -21.71
C HIS A 13 -23.49 4.86 -20.54
N PRO A 14 -22.22 5.27 -20.65
CA PRO A 14 -21.64 6.16 -19.67
C PRO A 14 -22.39 7.49 -19.74
N ALA A 15 -23.28 7.73 -18.79
CA ALA A 15 -23.78 9.05 -18.54
C ALA A 15 -22.57 9.95 -18.28
N ARG A 16 -22.40 10.96 -19.11
CA ARG A 16 -21.58 12.12 -18.77
C ARG A 16 -22.03 12.57 -17.39
N VAL A 17 -21.20 12.33 -16.39
CA VAL A 17 -21.30 13.03 -15.14
C VAL A 17 -20.88 14.46 -15.48
N GLU A 18 -21.87 15.34 -15.66
CA GLU A 18 -21.63 16.76 -15.63
C GLU A 18 -21.02 17.04 -14.28
N GLY A 19 -19.74 17.42 -14.31
CA GLY A 19 -19.00 17.77 -13.13
C GLY A 19 -19.77 18.86 -12.39
N SER A 20 -20.16 18.55 -11.17
CA SER A 20 -20.61 19.56 -10.21
C SER A 20 -19.52 20.62 -10.18
N THR A 21 -19.85 21.80 -10.67
CA THR A 21 -19.02 23.00 -10.63
C THR A 21 -18.46 23.13 -9.22
N PRO A 22 -17.11 23.22 -9.04
CA PRO A 22 -16.55 23.42 -7.71
C PRO A 22 -17.13 24.72 -7.17
N SER A 23 -17.83 24.64 -6.04
CA SER A 23 -18.31 25.78 -5.29
C SER A 23 -17.15 26.76 -5.11
N ARG A 24 -17.40 28.04 -5.33
CA ARG A 24 -16.46 29.16 -5.11
C ARG A 24 -15.62 28.87 -3.88
N GLY A 25 -14.28 28.84 -4.06
CA GLY A 25 -13.33 28.61 -2.98
C GLY A 25 -13.71 29.45 -1.76
N THR A 26 -14.08 28.77 -0.68
CA THR A 26 -14.57 29.43 0.54
C THR A 26 -13.35 30.03 1.24
N LYS A 27 -13.16 31.34 1.09
CA LYS A 27 -12.16 32.08 1.86
C LYS A 27 -12.69 32.29 3.27
N ILE A 28 -12.10 31.59 4.22
CA ILE A 28 -12.48 31.72 5.62
C ILE A 28 -11.50 32.66 6.29
N LYS A 29 -11.95 33.89 6.62
CA LYS A 29 -11.14 34.88 7.34
C LYS A 29 -11.27 34.65 8.85
N TYR A 30 -10.14 34.41 9.48
CA TYR A 30 -10.03 34.35 10.94
C TYR A 30 -9.30 35.59 11.44
N MET A 31 -9.86 36.28 12.42
CA MET A 31 -9.12 37.31 13.14
C MET A 31 -8.24 36.62 14.20
N ILE A 32 -7.01 36.30 13.84
CA ILE A 32 -5.97 36.00 14.79
C ILE A 32 -5.23 37.32 15.02
N ASN A 33 -5.31 37.83 16.24
CA ASN A 33 -4.72 39.12 16.64
C ASN A 33 -3.19 38.93 16.75
N THR A 34 -2.46 39.02 15.65
CA THR A 34 -0.99 39.08 15.63
C THR A 34 -0.54 40.18 14.67
N ASN A 35 0.09 41.21 15.23
CA ASN A 35 0.63 42.38 14.54
C ASN A 35 1.95 42.06 13.80
N THR A 36 1.96 41.09 12.86
CA THR A 36 3.08 40.88 11.94
C THR A 36 2.56 40.49 10.56
N LYS A 37 2.75 41.37 9.60
CA LYS A 37 2.55 41.08 8.16
C LYS A 37 3.60 40.04 7.72
N GLN A 38 3.37 38.76 7.98
CA GLN A 38 4.21 37.70 7.44
C GLN A 38 3.78 37.35 6.01
N LYS A 39 4.70 37.49 5.08
CA LYS A 39 4.54 37.08 3.67
C LYS A 39 4.56 35.56 3.50
N ASN A 40 5.01 34.81 4.49
CA ASN A 40 5.18 33.36 4.44
C ASN A 40 3.90 32.65 4.90
N ASN A 41 3.64 31.48 4.33
CA ASN A 41 2.50 30.64 4.65
C ASN A 41 2.96 29.18 4.77
N LEU A 42 2.25 28.40 5.57
CA LEU A 42 2.40 26.95 5.62
C LEU A 42 1.49 26.32 4.57
N ARG A 43 2.06 25.47 3.73
CA ARG A 43 1.33 24.61 2.80
C ARG A 43 1.46 23.17 3.26
N ILE A 44 0.33 22.46 3.34
CA ILE A 44 0.26 21.04 3.64
C ILE A 44 -0.23 20.35 2.36
N ILE A 45 0.55 19.39 1.86
CA ILE A 45 0.33 18.79 0.55
C ILE A 45 0.51 17.27 0.67
N PRO A 46 -0.57 16.51 0.84
CA PRO A 46 -0.50 15.06 0.73
C PRO A 46 -0.16 14.67 -0.72
N LEU A 47 0.94 13.97 -0.95
CA LEU A 47 1.29 13.40 -2.25
C LEU A 47 0.83 11.95 -2.40
N GLY A 48 0.35 11.35 -1.30
CA GLY A 48 -0.22 10.03 -1.22
C GLY A 48 -0.83 9.80 0.17
N GLY A 49 -1.59 8.70 0.33
CA GLY A 49 -2.26 8.34 1.57
C GLY A 49 -3.64 8.97 1.76
N CYS A 50 -4.13 9.75 0.79
CA CYS A 50 -5.53 10.19 0.74
C CYS A 50 -6.21 9.52 -0.45
N GLU A 51 -7.48 9.15 -0.34
CA GLU A 51 -8.25 8.41 -1.35
C GLU A 51 -7.75 6.96 -1.59
N GLU A 52 -6.75 6.50 -0.84
CA GLU A 52 -6.10 5.21 -0.99
C GLU A 52 -5.53 4.71 0.33
N VAL A 53 -5.16 3.42 0.39
CA VAL A 53 -4.43 2.83 1.52
C VAL A 53 -2.99 2.57 1.09
N GLY A 54 -2.04 3.19 1.76
CA GLY A 54 -0.62 3.12 1.43
C GLY A 54 -0.10 4.36 0.69
N ARG A 55 1.14 4.31 0.21
CA ARG A 55 1.82 5.39 -0.49
C ARG A 55 1.88 6.70 0.31
N ASN A 56 1.91 6.56 1.65
CA ASN A 56 1.82 7.70 2.56
C ASN A 56 3.02 8.64 2.38
N MET A 57 2.74 9.89 2.01
CA MET A 57 3.75 10.94 1.86
C MET A 57 3.09 12.31 1.96
N THR A 58 3.52 13.13 2.91
CA THR A 58 3.04 14.50 3.07
C THR A 58 4.19 15.49 3.00
N VAL A 59 4.01 16.56 2.21
CA VAL A 59 4.96 17.66 2.10
C VAL A 59 4.44 18.85 2.90
N PHE A 60 5.32 19.42 3.73
CA PHE A 60 5.12 20.67 4.46
C PHE A 60 6.07 21.72 3.88
N GLU A 61 5.52 22.81 3.36
CA GLU A 61 6.30 23.90 2.76
C GLU A 61 6.01 25.21 3.50
N TYR A 62 7.05 25.87 3.99
CA TYR A 62 6.98 27.18 4.60
C TYR A 62 8.05 28.10 4.01
N GLY A 63 7.63 29.06 3.20
CA GLY A 63 8.56 29.90 2.44
C GLY A 63 9.40 29.04 1.47
N ASN A 64 10.71 29.00 1.71
CA ASN A 64 11.63 28.18 0.93
C ASN A 64 12.03 26.87 1.63
N ASP A 65 11.54 26.61 2.82
CA ASP A 65 11.87 25.40 3.57
C ASP A 65 10.81 24.33 3.37
N ILE A 66 11.25 23.12 3.08
CA ILE A 66 10.40 21.96 2.85
C ILE A 66 10.80 20.85 3.81
N VAL A 67 9.80 20.25 4.44
CA VAL A 67 9.94 19.03 5.24
C VAL A 67 8.98 17.99 4.68
N ILE A 68 9.42 16.75 4.61
CA ILE A 68 8.64 15.63 4.11
C ILE A 68 8.40 14.66 5.25
N LEU A 69 7.18 14.20 5.41
CA LEU A 69 6.82 13.12 6.33
C LEU A 69 6.46 11.89 5.52
N ASP A 70 7.23 10.83 5.75
CA ASP A 70 7.14 9.51 5.15
C ASP A 70 7.37 9.48 3.62
N MET A 71 7.71 8.29 3.12
CA MET A 71 7.87 7.95 1.70
C MET A 71 7.40 6.50 1.51
N GLY A 72 6.10 6.32 1.57
CA GLY A 72 5.47 5.01 1.51
C GLY A 72 5.36 4.44 0.10
N LEU A 73 5.18 3.12 0.01
CA LEU A 73 4.70 2.45 -1.18
C LEU A 73 3.24 2.01 -0.99
N GLN A 74 2.58 1.69 -2.11
CA GLN A 74 1.29 1.01 -2.15
C GLN A 74 1.48 -0.29 -2.93
N PHE A 75 0.86 -1.39 -2.47
CA PHE A 75 0.81 -2.61 -3.24
C PHE A 75 -0.14 -2.46 -4.43
N PRO A 76 0.14 -3.14 -5.56
CA PRO A 76 -0.71 -3.03 -6.74
C PRO A 76 -2.09 -3.64 -6.48
N GLU A 77 -3.11 -3.10 -7.12
CA GLU A 77 -4.46 -3.64 -7.14
C GLU A 77 -4.59 -4.77 -8.18
N GLU A 78 -5.71 -5.52 -8.15
CA GLU A 78 -5.94 -6.67 -9.06
C GLU A 78 -5.88 -6.26 -10.56
N ASP A 79 -6.19 -5.01 -10.86
CA ASP A 79 -6.19 -4.44 -12.21
C ASP A 79 -4.81 -3.91 -12.66
N MET A 80 -3.75 -4.11 -11.87
CA MET A 80 -2.38 -3.67 -12.16
C MET A 80 -1.43 -4.86 -12.43
N PRO A 81 -1.67 -5.68 -13.47
CA PRO A 81 -0.87 -6.88 -13.72
C PRO A 81 0.60 -6.55 -14.01
N GLY A 82 1.50 -7.24 -13.31
CA GLY A 82 2.94 -7.12 -13.48
C GLY A 82 3.55 -5.85 -12.88
N ILE A 83 2.81 -5.13 -12.03
CA ILE A 83 3.35 -4.04 -11.22
C ILE A 83 3.78 -4.60 -9.87
N ASP A 84 5.00 -4.28 -9.42
CA ASP A 84 5.49 -4.72 -8.11
C ASP A 84 4.93 -3.84 -6.99
N TYR A 85 4.94 -2.53 -7.18
CA TYR A 85 4.37 -1.54 -6.26
C TYR A 85 4.23 -0.16 -6.91
N VAL A 86 3.49 0.72 -6.25
CA VAL A 86 3.25 2.11 -6.65
C VAL A 86 3.93 3.05 -5.65
N ILE A 87 4.54 4.12 -6.13
CA ILE A 87 5.20 5.13 -5.28
C ILE A 87 4.63 6.54 -5.50
N PRO A 88 4.80 7.47 -4.55
CA PRO A 88 4.38 8.86 -4.71
C PRO A 88 5.04 9.55 -5.89
N ASN A 89 4.26 10.38 -6.58
CA ASN A 89 4.79 11.30 -7.57
C ASN A 89 5.41 12.52 -6.90
N VAL A 90 6.70 12.74 -7.14
CA VAL A 90 7.46 13.85 -6.54
C VAL A 90 7.72 15.00 -7.51
N GLU A 91 6.99 15.08 -8.62
CA GLU A 91 7.17 16.13 -9.62
C GLU A 91 6.96 17.55 -9.04
N TYR A 92 6.08 17.69 -8.06
CA TYR A 92 5.90 18.92 -7.29
C TYR A 92 7.20 19.45 -6.66
N LEU A 93 8.11 18.54 -6.30
CA LEU A 93 9.39 18.85 -5.65
C LEU A 93 10.54 19.07 -6.63
N LYS A 94 10.32 18.86 -7.92
CA LYS A 94 11.32 19.04 -8.97
C LYS A 94 11.81 20.49 -9.01
N GLY A 95 13.13 20.67 -8.91
CA GLY A 95 13.77 21.99 -8.83
C GLY A 95 13.74 22.62 -7.44
N LYS A 96 13.10 21.96 -6.45
CA LYS A 96 13.06 22.40 -5.05
C LYS A 96 13.92 21.52 -4.12
N GLU A 97 14.73 20.61 -4.66
CA GLU A 97 15.48 19.61 -3.90
C GLU A 97 16.38 20.25 -2.83
N LYS A 98 17.00 21.41 -3.15
CA LYS A 98 17.86 22.18 -2.22
C LYS A 98 17.09 22.82 -1.06
N ASN A 99 15.77 22.90 -1.17
CA ASN A 99 14.90 23.47 -0.16
C ASN A 99 14.43 22.39 0.86
N ILE A 100 14.63 21.11 0.56
CA ILE A 100 14.25 20.00 1.43
C ILE A 100 15.22 19.96 2.62
N ARG A 101 14.72 20.30 3.80
CA ARG A 101 15.49 20.35 5.06
C ARG A 101 15.61 18.99 5.72
N GLY A 102 14.68 18.09 5.47
CA GLY A 102 14.72 16.74 5.98
C GLY A 102 13.51 15.91 5.57
N VAL A 103 13.68 14.60 5.63
CA VAL A 103 12.62 13.59 5.50
C VAL A 103 12.47 12.92 6.85
N ILE A 104 11.29 12.96 7.42
CA ILE A 104 10.96 12.37 8.71
C ILE A 104 10.26 11.05 8.43
N PHE A 105 10.68 9.98 9.09
CA PHE A 105 10.01 8.69 9.05
C PHE A 105 9.32 8.44 10.39
N SER A 106 7.99 8.33 10.37
CA SER A 106 7.16 8.09 11.53
C SER A 106 7.37 6.70 12.12
N HIS A 107 7.43 5.67 11.26
CA HIS A 107 7.67 4.28 11.64
C HIS A 107 8.10 3.42 10.44
N GLY A 108 8.38 2.14 10.66
CA GLY A 108 9.05 1.25 9.69
C GLY A 108 8.14 0.42 8.79
N HIS A 109 6.83 0.67 8.68
CA HIS A 109 5.96 -0.03 7.74
C HIS A 109 6.23 0.39 6.30
N LEU A 110 5.95 -0.51 5.33
CA LEU A 110 6.28 -0.30 3.92
C LEU A 110 5.51 0.85 3.28
N ASP A 111 4.29 1.04 3.70
CA ASP A 111 3.44 2.14 3.25
C ASP A 111 3.88 3.52 3.80
N HIS A 112 4.96 3.55 4.64
CA HIS A 112 5.62 4.76 5.16
C HIS A 112 7.08 4.89 4.73
N ILE A 113 7.81 3.75 4.53
CA ILE A 113 9.24 3.79 4.17
C ILE A 113 9.54 3.16 2.80
N GLY A 114 8.58 2.51 2.18
CA GLY A 114 8.83 1.60 1.06
C GLY A 114 9.35 2.26 -0.21
N ALA A 115 8.98 3.51 -0.48
CA ALA A 115 9.47 4.27 -1.63
C ALA A 115 10.78 5.02 -1.35
N ALA A 116 11.26 5.05 -0.11
CA ALA A 116 12.47 5.78 0.28
C ALA A 116 13.70 5.45 -0.58
N PRO A 117 14.00 4.18 -0.95
CA PRO A 117 15.15 3.86 -1.79
C PRO A 117 15.19 4.64 -3.11
N ILE A 118 14.05 4.79 -3.74
CA ILE A 118 13.92 5.47 -5.04
C ILE A 118 13.84 6.98 -4.85
N LEU A 119 12.96 7.44 -3.93
CA LEU A 119 12.64 8.85 -3.79
C LEU A 119 13.77 9.65 -3.14
N LEU A 120 14.50 9.11 -2.17
CA LEU A 120 15.64 9.80 -1.57
C LEU A 120 16.68 10.17 -2.63
N ASN A 121 17.00 9.25 -3.53
CA ASN A 121 17.94 9.52 -4.61
C ASN A 121 17.42 10.59 -5.58
N LYS A 122 16.14 10.51 -5.98
CA LYS A 122 15.49 11.52 -6.85
C LYS A 122 15.49 12.93 -6.24
N LEU A 123 15.41 13.02 -4.92
CA LEU A 123 15.34 14.27 -4.17
C LEU A 123 16.71 14.76 -3.65
N GLY A 124 17.82 14.22 -4.19
CA GLY A 124 19.18 14.68 -3.87
C GLY A 124 19.72 14.18 -2.51
N ASN A 125 19.18 13.10 -1.98
CA ASN A 125 19.56 12.49 -0.70
C ASN A 125 19.51 13.48 0.47
N PRO A 126 18.35 14.08 0.77
CA PRO A 126 18.19 14.92 1.94
C PRO A 126 18.48 14.13 3.22
N GLN A 127 18.69 14.83 4.32
CA GLN A 127 18.87 14.18 5.62
C GLN A 127 17.59 13.43 6.01
N ILE A 128 17.76 12.22 6.54
CA ILE A 128 16.67 11.38 7.06
C ILE A 128 16.65 11.42 8.59
N ILE A 129 15.45 11.49 9.16
CA ILE A 129 15.22 11.68 10.59
C ILE A 129 14.18 10.64 11.04
N GLY A 130 14.42 9.98 12.16
CA GLY A 130 13.49 9.00 12.73
C GLY A 130 14.11 8.22 13.86
N ARG A 131 13.37 7.28 14.40
CA ARG A 131 13.83 6.37 15.45
C ARG A 131 14.83 5.34 14.89
N PRO A 132 15.70 4.78 15.75
CA PRO A 132 16.79 3.91 15.31
C PRO A 132 16.33 2.71 14.46
N LEU A 133 15.33 1.94 14.90
CA LEU A 133 14.86 0.77 14.16
C LEU A 133 14.27 1.17 12.80
N THR A 134 13.44 2.21 12.78
CA THR A 134 12.85 2.74 11.54
C THR A 134 13.94 3.11 10.53
N LEU A 135 14.95 3.86 10.95
CA LEU A 135 16.02 4.30 10.04
C LEU A 135 16.95 3.15 9.60
N GLU A 136 17.19 2.16 10.46
CA GLU A 136 17.95 0.97 10.03
C GLU A 136 17.14 0.15 9.00
N MET A 137 15.82 0.07 9.12
CA MET A 137 14.97 -0.57 8.10
C MET A 137 15.02 0.23 6.77
N VAL A 138 14.96 1.57 6.81
CA VAL A 138 15.13 2.41 5.62
C VAL A 138 16.50 2.18 4.98
N LYS A 139 17.58 2.21 5.77
CA LYS A 139 18.94 1.99 5.28
C LYS A 139 19.12 0.63 4.65
N HIS A 140 18.54 -0.41 5.25
CA HIS A 140 18.58 -1.75 4.69
C HIS A 140 17.90 -1.81 3.33
N ARG A 141 16.70 -1.24 3.20
CA ARG A 141 15.99 -1.19 1.91
C ARG A 141 16.76 -0.43 0.83
N VAL A 142 17.42 0.68 1.22
CA VAL A 142 18.28 1.43 0.30
C VAL A 142 19.49 0.59 -0.14
N GLU A 143 20.09 -0.18 0.78
CA GLU A 143 21.22 -1.06 0.49
C GLU A 143 20.84 -2.24 -0.41
N ASP A 144 19.62 -2.79 -0.23
CA ASP A 144 19.09 -3.88 -1.06
C ASP A 144 18.90 -3.44 -2.51
N LEU A 145 18.37 -2.24 -2.74
CA LEU A 145 18.12 -1.74 -4.09
C LEU A 145 19.40 -1.14 -4.72
N TYR A 146 20.19 -0.42 -3.92
CA TYR A 146 21.40 0.28 -4.38
C TYR A 146 22.57 -0.02 -3.44
N ARG A 147 23.33 -1.06 -3.75
CA ARG A 147 24.46 -1.52 -2.94
C ARG A 147 25.46 -0.40 -2.62
N GLY A 148 25.77 -0.18 -1.37
CA GLY A 148 26.67 0.87 -0.88
C GLY A 148 26.03 2.26 -0.74
N ALA A 149 24.75 2.44 -1.13
CA ALA A 149 24.08 3.74 -1.05
C ALA A 149 23.66 4.11 0.38
N SER A 150 23.38 3.13 1.23
CA SER A 150 23.00 3.36 2.63
C SER A 150 24.04 4.15 3.42
N LYS A 151 25.32 3.97 3.11
CA LYS A 151 26.44 4.67 3.75
C LYS A 151 26.50 6.18 3.41
N LYS A 152 25.84 6.61 2.35
CA LYS A 152 25.81 8.01 1.90
C LYS A 152 24.66 8.80 2.53
N LEU A 153 23.72 8.12 3.20
CA LEU A 153 22.55 8.77 3.79
C LEU A 153 22.98 9.58 5.03
N LYS A 154 22.60 10.85 5.03
CA LYS A 154 22.72 11.71 6.21
C LYS A 154 21.62 11.35 7.20
N THR A 155 21.97 10.75 8.31
CA THR A 155 21.02 10.14 9.26
C THR A 155 21.03 10.87 10.59
N THR A 156 19.86 11.25 11.08
CA THR A 156 19.67 11.81 12.41
C THR A 156 18.75 10.90 13.21
N TYR A 157 19.32 10.17 14.16
CA TYR A 157 18.57 9.28 15.04
C TYR A 157 17.91 10.05 16.18
N VAL A 158 16.61 9.87 16.34
CA VAL A 158 15.84 10.38 17.47
C VAL A 158 15.94 9.35 18.60
N GLN A 159 16.90 9.53 19.50
CA GLN A 159 17.10 8.64 20.64
C GLN A 159 16.13 8.94 21.77
N ASP A 160 15.86 10.21 22.02
CA ASP A 160 14.96 10.71 23.05
C ASP A 160 13.83 11.52 22.41
N LEU A 161 12.59 11.27 22.80
CA LEU A 161 11.41 12.01 22.31
C LEU A 161 11.39 13.48 22.77
N GLY A 162 12.13 13.82 23.83
CA GLY A 162 12.35 15.22 24.24
C GLY A 162 13.26 16.02 23.30
N GLN A 163 13.90 15.36 22.32
CA GLN A 163 14.79 15.99 21.36
C GLN A 163 14.03 16.95 20.45
N THR A 164 14.59 18.15 20.25
CA THR A 164 14.07 19.15 19.31
C THR A 164 15.07 19.33 18.18
N ILE A 165 14.59 19.36 16.92
CA ILE A 165 15.42 19.49 15.72
C ILE A 165 14.92 20.68 14.91
N ASN A 166 15.81 21.62 14.56
CA ASN A 166 15.47 22.76 13.71
C ASN A 166 15.72 22.42 12.23
N LEU A 167 14.71 22.60 11.40
CA LEU A 167 14.71 22.30 9.97
C LEU A 167 14.29 23.56 9.18
N GLY A 168 15.21 24.54 9.09
CA GLY A 168 14.89 25.86 8.55
C GLY A 168 13.85 26.58 9.42
N ALA A 169 12.71 26.91 8.86
CA ALA A 169 11.59 27.55 9.57
C ALA A 169 10.75 26.59 10.43
N PHE A 170 11.01 25.29 10.36
CA PHE A 170 10.32 24.29 11.14
C PHE A 170 11.08 23.91 12.40
N THR A 171 10.37 23.80 13.51
CA THR A 171 10.86 23.17 14.74
C THR A 171 10.17 21.82 14.89
N LEU A 172 10.94 20.76 14.76
CA LEU A 172 10.49 19.37 14.84
C LEU A 172 10.62 18.86 16.27
N LYS A 173 9.54 18.32 16.81
CA LYS A 173 9.45 17.60 18.08
C LYS A 173 8.72 16.29 17.90
N PHE A 174 8.80 15.41 18.90
CA PHE A 174 8.24 14.06 18.85
C PHE A 174 7.39 13.78 20.08
N PHE A 175 6.43 12.85 19.92
CA PHE A 175 5.65 12.33 21.03
C PHE A 175 5.43 10.82 20.89
N GLN A 176 5.19 10.16 22.00
CA GLN A 176 4.95 8.72 22.01
C GLN A 176 3.57 8.41 21.47
N ILE A 177 3.49 7.36 20.67
CA ILE A 177 2.24 6.77 20.18
C ILE A 177 2.27 5.25 20.39
N ASP A 178 1.09 4.63 20.32
CA ASP A 178 0.94 3.18 20.23
C ASP A 178 0.67 2.78 18.79
N HIS A 179 1.42 1.79 18.33
CA HIS A 179 1.21 1.19 17.00
C HIS A 179 1.76 -0.25 16.99
N ALA A 180 1.45 -0.99 15.91
CA ALA A 180 1.82 -2.41 15.77
C ALA A 180 3.31 -2.67 15.54
N ILE A 181 4.13 -1.64 15.34
CA ILE A 181 5.58 -1.74 15.14
C ILE A 181 6.34 -0.93 16.19
N MET A 182 7.47 -1.46 16.62
CA MET A 182 8.39 -0.74 17.51
C MET A 182 8.93 0.54 16.86
N ASP A 183 9.27 1.52 17.70
CA ASP A 183 9.82 2.81 17.29
C ASP A 183 8.87 3.71 16.49
N ALA A 184 7.57 3.44 16.49
CA ALA A 184 6.61 4.37 15.96
C ALA A 184 6.55 5.65 16.83
N VAL A 185 6.48 6.81 16.16
CA VAL A 185 6.43 8.11 16.84
C VAL A 185 5.47 9.06 16.14
N GLY A 186 4.80 9.87 16.95
CA GLY A 186 4.10 11.06 16.48
C GLY A 186 5.06 12.23 16.30
N VAL A 187 4.72 13.11 15.38
CA VAL A 187 5.51 14.25 14.93
C VAL A 187 4.76 15.55 15.22
N ILE A 188 5.47 16.53 15.75
CA ILE A 188 5.00 17.91 15.93
C ILE A 188 5.90 18.81 15.08
N LEU A 189 5.30 19.55 14.14
CA LEU A 189 5.99 20.55 13.32
C LEU A 189 5.46 21.93 13.69
N GLU A 190 6.26 22.68 14.45
CA GLU A 190 5.96 24.08 14.78
C GLU A 190 6.48 24.99 13.67
N THR A 191 5.65 25.93 13.26
CA THR A 191 5.98 27.01 12.32
C THR A 191 5.53 28.36 12.90
N PRO A 192 5.94 29.50 12.34
CA PRO A 192 5.46 30.80 12.77
C PRO A 192 3.94 31.03 12.63
N VAL A 193 3.22 30.22 11.88
CA VAL A 193 1.78 30.41 11.62
C VAL A 193 0.88 29.33 12.20
N ALA A 194 1.39 28.11 12.41
CA ALA A 194 0.63 26.99 12.95
C ALA A 194 1.54 25.88 13.48
N THR A 195 1.00 25.05 14.36
CA THR A 195 1.61 23.81 14.83
C THR A 195 0.86 22.62 14.24
N VAL A 196 1.54 21.78 13.48
CA VAL A 196 0.99 20.53 12.94
C VAL A 196 1.31 19.38 13.90
N ILE A 197 0.31 18.57 14.20
CA ILE A 197 0.40 17.35 15.01
C ILE A 197 0.04 16.19 14.08
N HIS A 198 0.96 15.26 13.88
CA HIS A 198 0.74 14.08 13.03
C HIS A 198 1.21 12.82 13.77
N PRO A 199 0.30 11.97 14.23
CA PRO A 199 0.67 10.73 14.94
C PRO A 199 1.39 9.69 14.05
N GLY A 200 1.31 9.80 12.73
CA GLY A 200 1.56 8.66 11.83
C GLY A 200 0.40 7.68 11.92
N ASP A 201 0.68 6.41 11.81
CA ASP A 201 -0.28 5.36 12.16
C ASP A 201 -0.31 5.18 13.67
N TRP A 202 -1.49 4.98 14.22
CA TRP A 202 -1.70 5.02 15.65
C TRP A 202 -2.85 4.11 16.11
N THR A 203 -2.79 3.71 17.36
CA THR A 203 -3.90 3.10 18.08
C THR A 203 -3.91 3.60 19.53
N ILE A 204 -4.94 3.28 20.28
CA ILE A 204 -4.99 3.50 21.72
C ILE A 204 -5.04 2.14 22.40
N ALA A 205 -3.91 1.75 23.01
CA ALA A 205 -3.83 0.52 23.74
C ALA A 205 -4.60 0.65 25.07
N LYS A 206 -5.67 -0.16 25.23
CA LYS A 206 -6.35 -0.33 26.50
C LYS A 206 -5.55 -1.29 27.36
N ASN A 207 -5.20 -0.87 28.58
CA ASN A 207 -4.45 -1.68 29.55
C ASN A 207 -3.16 -2.30 28.95
N PRO A 208 -2.23 -1.50 28.41
CA PRO A 208 -1.00 -2.01 27.82
C PRO A 208 -0.15 -2.72 28.86
N ILE A 209 0.49 -3.85 28.47
CA ILE A 209 1.30 -4.64 29.39
C ILE A 209 2.61 -3.90 29.71
N GLY A 210 2.89 -3.79 31.02
CA GLY A 210 4.17 -3.26 31.50
C GLY A 210 4.36 -1.74 31.41
N ARG A 211 3.33 -0.99 31.03
CA ARG A 211 3.35 0.49 31.00
C ARG A 211 1.98 1.09 31.25
N ALA A 212 1.92 2.38 31.54
CA ALA A 212 0.66 3.11 31.61
C ALA A 212 0.06 3.34 30.22
N ALA A 213 -1.26 3.46 30.13
CA ALA A 213 -1.94 3.93 28.93
C ALA A 213 -1.48 5.35 28.58
N LEU A 214 -1.35 5.64 27.28
CA LEU A 214 -0.94 6.96 26.81
C LEU A 214 -2.10 7.96 26.94
N SER A 215 -1.75 9.21 27.26
CA SER A 215 -2.65 10.36 27.18
C SER A 215 -2.02 11.45 26.33
N TYR A 216 -2.81 12.05 25.49
CA TYR A 216 -2.40 13.10 24.54
C TYR A 216 -2.82 14.51 24.99
N THR A 217 -3.35 14.64 26.21
CA THR A 217 -3.82 15.94 26.77
C THR A 217 -2.72 17.01 26.82
N HIS A 218 -1.46 16.61 26.91
CA HIS A 218 -0.33 17.54 26.87
C HIS A 218 -0.21 18.27 25.53
N LEU A 219 -0.68 17.68 24.42
CA LEU A 219 -0.65 18.27 23.08
C LEU A 219 -1.63 19.43 22.94
N SER A 220 -2.69 19.51 23.77
CA SER A 220 -3.62 20.65 23.79
C SER A 220 -2.98 21.97 24.20
N LYS A 221 -1.80 21.91 24.83
CA LYS A 221 -1.04 23.07 25.32
C LYS A 221 -0.02 23.63 24.31
N LEU A 222 0.05 23.03 23.12
CA LEU A 222 0.95 23.48 22.05
C LEU A 222 0.53 24.87 21.53
N GLN A 223 1.48 25.54 20.87
CA GLN A 223 1.24 26.85 20.26
C GLN A 223 0.11 26.77 19.21
N ARG A 224 -0.88 27.62 19.36
CA ARG A 224 -2.04 27.69 18.46
C ARG A 224 -1.78 28.66 17.29
N PRO A 225 -2.47 28.47 16.14
CA PRO A 225 -3.45 27.41 15.89
C PRO A 225 -2.77 26.03 15.74
N THR A 226 -3.43 25.00 16.23
CA THR A 226 -3.02 23.61 16.09
C THR A 226 -3.79 22.90 14.99
N ILE A 227 -3.12 22.09 14.20
CA ILE A 227 -3.67 21.29 13.10
C ILE A 227 -3.40 19.83 13.42
N LEU A 228 -4.45 19.04 13.65
CA LEU A 228 -4.32 17.60 13.80
C LEU A 228 -4.52 16.92 12.44
N MET A 229 -3.50 16.23 11.95
CA MET A 229 -3.58 15.32 10.83
C MET A 229 -3.66 13.89 11.40
N LEU A 230 -4.77 13.20 11.20
CA LEU A 230 -5.02 11.91 11.85
C LEU A 230 -5.34 10.82 10.83
N GLU A 231 -4.66 9.70 10.94
CA GLU A 231 -4.94 8.48 10.19
C GLU A 231 -6.39 8.03 10.42
N SER A 232 -7.06 7.57 9.36
CA SER A 232 -8.51 7.34 9.31
C SER A 232 -8.93 5.91 8.96
N LEU A 233 -8.00 4.95 8.88
CA LEU A 233 -8.27 3.57 8.46
C LEU A 233 -9.36 2.90 9.31
N GLY A 234 -9.40 3.16 10.61
CA GLY A 234 -10.40 2.59 11.51
C GLY A 234 -11.65 3.45 11.73
N SER A 235 -11.90 4.50 10.93
CA SER A 235 -13.03 5.44 11.09
C SER A 235 -14.41 4.81 10.93
N THR A 236 -14.51 3.60 10.40
CA THR A 236 -15.75 2.83 10.27
C THR A 236 -15.82 1.64 11.22
N VAL A 237 -14.79 1.42 12.04
CA VAL A 237 -14.71 0.28 12.95
C VAL A 237 -15.33 0.67 14.30
N SER A 238 -16.52 0.11 14.57
CA SER A 238 -17.24 0.30 15.83
C SER A 238 -16.94 -0.80 16.88
N LYS A 239 -16.38 -1.95 16.42
CA LYS A 239 -16.05 -3.05 17.34
C LYS A 239 -15.00 -2.59 18.35
N GLU A 240 -15.26 -2.86 19.61
CA GLU A 240 -14.28 -2.64 20.67
C GLU A 240 -13.09 -3.58 20.47
N GLN A 241 -11.88 -3.03 20.55
CA GLN A 241 -10.66 -3.84 20.43
C GLN A 241 -10.47 -4.62 21.75
N VAL A 242 -10.09 -5.88 21.61
CA VAL A 242 -9.65 -6.68 22.75
C VAL A 242 -8.35 -6.11 23.32
N THR A 243 -8.14 -6.35 24.61
CA THR A 243 -6.90 -5.91 25.24
C THR A 243 -5.70 -6.74 24.75
N GLU A 244 -4.51 -6.16 24.82
CA GLU A 244 -3.27 -6.88 24.52
C GLU A 244 -3.12 -8.12 25.42
N GLU A 245 -3.50 -8.01 26.68
CA GLU A 245 -3.44 -9.11 27.65
C GLU A 245 -4.36 -10.27 27.27
N GLU A 246 -5.61 -10.01 26.90
CA GLU A 246 -6.55 -11.06 26.45
C GLU A 246 -6.04 -11.78 25.21
N MET A 247 -5.57 -11.02 24.23
CA MET A 247 -5.01 -11.58 23.01
C MET A 247 -3.78 -12.46 23.31
N LEU A 248 -2.87 -12.02 24.19
CA LEU A 248 -1.68 -12.79 24.57
C LEU A 248 -2.06 -14.07 25.32
N ASN A 249 -3.05 -14.00 26.21
CA ASN A 249 -3.56 -15.17 26.92
C ASN A 249 -4.17 -16.19 25.95
N ASN A 250 -4.92 -15.73 24.94
CA ASN A 250 -5.47 -16.60 23.90
C ASN A 250 -4.34 -17.26 23.10
N LEU A 251 -3.36 -16.48 22.64
CA LEU A 251 -2.21 -17.00 21.89
C LEU A 251 -1.41 -18.02 22.72
N TYR A 252 -1.12 -17.71 23.99
CA TYR A 252 -0.43 -18.62 24.90
C TYR A 252 -1.19 -19.92 25.10
N ASN A 253 -2.51 -19.86 25.30
CA ASN A 253 -3.36 -21.02 25.45
C ASN A 253 -3.36 -21.92 24.22
N LEU A 254 -3.46 -21.33 23.01
CA LEU A 254 -3.40 -22.07 21.75
C LEU A 254 -2.04 -22.75 21.58
N ILE A 255 -0.94 -22.05 21.86
CA ILE A 255 0.42 -22.63 21.80
C ILE A 255 0.55 -23.78 22.80
N THR A 256 0.08 -23.61 24.03
CA THR A 256 0.26 -24.60 25.09
C THR A 256 -0.56 -25.87 24.83
N LYS A 257 -1.80 -25.72 24.34
CA LYS A 257 -2.74 -26.83 24.07
C LYS A 257 -2.54 -27.49 22.70
N ALA A 258 -1.65 -26.97 21.87
CA ALA A 258 -1.40 -27.49 20.53
C ALA A 258 -0.96 -28.95 20.55
N PRO A 259 -1.67 -29.88 19.89
CA PRO A 259 -1.34 -31.31 19.88
C PRO A 259 -0.03 -31.59 19.09
N GLY A 260 0.21 -30.83 18.04
CA GLY A 260 1.39 -30.91 17.18
C GLY A 260 2.24 -29.66 17.23
N ARG A 261 2.82 -29.30 16.08
CA ARG A 261 3.55 -28.04 15.91
C ARG A 261 2.58 -26.88 15.92
N THR A 262 3.06 -25.72 16.32
CA THR A 262 2.31 -24.48 16.15
C THR A 262 2.90 -23.69 14.99
N ILE A 263 2.09 -23.30 14.00
CA ILE A 263 2.50 -22.47 12.88
C ILE A 263 1.78 -21.13 13.02
N ILE A 264 2.51 -20.05 13.23
CA ILE A 264 1.96 -18.71 13.47
C ILE A 264 2.33 -17.82 12.30
N ALA A 265 1.31 -17.38 11.55
CA ALA A 265 1.48 -16.41 10.49
C ALA A 265 1.24 -15.00 11.04
N THR A 266 2.21 -14.11 10.83
CA THR A 266 2.14 -12.72 11.27
C THR A 266 2.94 -11.81 10.34
N PHE A 267 2.76 -10.49 10.46
CA PHE A 267 3.58 -9.54 9.71
C PHE A 267 5.05 -9.57 10.19
N SER A 268 5.96 -9.40 9.26
CA SER A 268 7.41 -9.34 9.57
C SER A 268 7.79 -8.15 10.44
N SER A 269 6.96 -7.11 10.47
CA SER A 269 7.11 -5.90 11.27
C SER A 269 6.61 -6.04 12.71
N GLN A 270 5.85 -7.09 13.03
CA GLN A 270 5.30 -7.34 14.37
C GLN A 270 6.36 -7.91 15.34
N ILE A 271 7.41 -7.15 15.54
CA ILE A 271 8.60 -7.57 16.33
C ILE A 271 8.21 -7.84 17.78
N GLU A 272 7.33 -7.02 18.38
CA GLU A 272 6.86 -7.24 19.76
C GLU A 272 6.11 -8.58 19.90
N ARG A 273 5.27 -8.92 18.91
CA ARG A 273 4.57 -10.20 18.88
C ARG A 273 5.57 -11.37 18.79
N ILE A 274 6.59 -11.26 17.96
CA ILE A 274 7.61 -12.29 17.82
C ILE A 274 8.40 -12.43 19.13
N LYS A 275 8.73 -11.33 19.81
CA LYS A 275 9.36 -11.33 21.13
C LYS A 275 8.50 -12.08 22.16
N GLN A 276 7.20 -11.80 22.22
CA GLN A 276 6.26 -12.50 23.09
C GLN A 276 6.20 -14.01 22.78
N ILE A 277 6.20 -14.40 21.50
CA ILE A 277 6.25 -15.82 21.09
C ILE A 277 7.56 -16.47 21.55
N LEU A 278 8.70 -15.79 21.48
CA LEU A 278 9.98 -16.30 22.00
C LEU A 278 9.94 -16.50 23.52
N GLU A 279 9.29 -15.62 24.26
CA GLU A 279 9.07 -15.76 25.71
C GLU A 279 8.15 -16.95 26.01
N PHE A 280 7.06 -17.13 25.25
CA PHE A 280 6.15 -18.28 25.39
C PHE A 280 6.86 -19.59 25.07
N ALA A 281 7.68 -19.61 24.02
CA ALA A 281 8.49 -20.79 23.67
C ALA A 281 9.45 -21.17 24.80
N THR A 282 10.06 -20.19 25.44
CA THR A 282 10.93 -20.41 26.60
C THR A 282 10.16 -21.02 27.77
N ARG A 283 9.00 -20.46 28.12
CA ARG A 283 8.14 -20.95 29.20
C ARG A 283 7.63 -22.37 28.95
N THR A 284 7.34 -22.73 27.71
CA THR A 284 6.79 -24.04 27.31
C THR A 284 7.86 -25.05 26.88
N ASN A 285 9.15 -24.68 27.01
CA ASN A 285 10.28 -25.47 26.53
C ASN A 285 10.13 -25.91 25.06
N ARG A 286 9.78 -24.95 24.19
CA ARG A 286 9.63 -25.16 22.75
C ARG A 286 10.75 -24.42 22.00
N LYS A 287 11.00 -24.85 20.77
CA LYS A 287 11.93 -24.20 19.82
C LYS A 287 11.14 -23.37 18.83
N VAL A 288 11.72 -22.26 18.39
CA VAL A 288 11.11 -21.34 17.42
C VAL A 288 11.91 -21.35 16.14
N ALA A 289 11.28 -21.67 15.02
CA ALA A 289 11.83 -21.49 13.69
C ALA A 289 11.20 -20.26 13.04
N LEU A 290 12.01 -19.25 12.70
CA LEU A 290 11.54 -18.08 11.97
C LEU A 290 11.65 -18.35 10.46
N ASP A 291 10.59 -18.06 9.69
CA ASP A 291 10.60 -18.19 8.25
C ASP A 291 10.03 -16.96 7.53
N GLY A 292 10.78 -16.48 6.55
CA GLY A 292 10.59 -15.22 5.85
C GLY A 292 11.84 -14.35 6.00
N PHE A 293 12.35 -13.86 4.87
CA PHE A 293 13.59 -13.05 4.85
C PHE A 293 13.43 -11.79 5.71
N SER A 294 12.39 -10.99 5.46
CA SER A 294 12.13 -9.74 6.19
C SER A 294 11.94 -9.95 7.70
N MET A 295 11.29 -11.07 8.10
CA MET A 295 11.09 -11.38 9.52
C MET A 295 12.42 -11.66 10.24
N LYS A 296 13.28 -12.46 9.64
CA LYS A 296 14.62 -12.77 10.19
C LYS A 296 15.45 -11.50 10.33
N LEU A 297 15.45 -10.68 9.29
CA LEU A 297 16.14 -9.40 9.27
C LEU A 297 15.64 -8.44 10.36
N ASN A 298 14.34 -8.25 10.46
CA ASN A 298 13.77 -7.33 11.45
C ASN A 298 14.10 -7.76 12.90
N ILE A 299 14.08 -9.06 13.18
CA ILE A 299 14.50 -9.59 14.49
C ILE A 299 16.01 -9.41 14.72
N GLU A 300 16.84 -9.57 13.69
CA GLU A 300 18.28 -9.31 13.79
C GLU A 300 18.54 -7.83 14.09
N LEU A 301 17.93 -6.90 13.34
CA LEU A 301 18.03 -5.46 13.57
C LEU A 301 17.56 -5.07 14.98
N ALA A 302 16.39 -5.56 15.40
CA ALA A 302 15.85 -5.29 16.72
C ALA A 302 16.74 -5.86 17.84
N THR A 303 17.36 -7.01 17.62
CA THR A 303 18.30 -7.62 18.57
C THR A 303 19.59 -6.80 18.66
N LYS A 304 20.14 -6.37 17.52
CA LYS A 304 21.34 -5.52 17.45
C LYS A 304 21.14 -4.17 18.15
N LEU A 305 19.94 -3.61 18.04
CA LEU A 305 19.57 -2.35 18.68
C LEU A 305 19.15 -2.50 20.16
N GLY A 306 19.08 -3.74 20.67
CA GLY A 306 18.71 -4.03 22.05
C GLY A 306 17.21 -4.04 22.36
N TYR A 307 16.34 -3.94 21.35
CA TYR A 307 14.88 -4.00 21.53
C TYR A 307 14.36 -5.40 21.82
N VAL A 308 15.01 -6.41 21.25
CA VAL A 308 14.67 -7.83 21.46
C VAL A 308 15.86 -8.56 22.08
N LYS A 309 15.59 -9.28 23.18
CA LYS A 309 16.56 -10.16 23.80
C LYS A 309 16.18 -11.61 23.43
N VAL A 310 16.91 -12.20 22.49
CA VAL A 310 16.65 -13.57 22.07
C VAL A 310 17.20 -14.55 23.12
N PRO A 311 16.37 -15.40 23.74
CA PRO A 311 16.84 -16.39 24.71
C PRO A 311 17.76 -17.42 24.02
N LYS A 312 18.88 -17.76 24.68
CA LYS A 312 19.89 -18.66 24.13
C LYS A 312 19.31 -20.03 23.80
N GLY A 313 19.51 -20.47 22.55
CA GLY A 313 19.10 -21.80 22.08
C GLY A 313 17.59 -21.99 21.86
N VAL A 314 16.78 -20.94 21.90
CA VAL A 314 15.34 -20.99 21.56
C VAL A 314 15.11 -20.95 20.06
N ILE A 315 15.82 -20.09 19.34
CA ILE A 315 15.72 -20.02 17.87
C ILE A 315 16.51 -21.17 17.23
N ILE A 316 15.87 -21.84 16.28
CA ILE A 316 16.45 -22.87 15.41
C ILE A 316 16.23 -22.50 13.93
N THR A 317 16.97 -23.10 13.03
CA THR A 317 16.72 -22.98 11.60
C THR A 317 15.59 -23.91 11.14
N THR A 318 14.87 -23.56 10.08
CA THR A 318 13.69 -24.30 9.59
C THR A 318 14.02 -25.74 9.17
N ASP A 319 15.23 -25.99 8.68
CA ASP A 319 15.73 -27.33 8.34
C ASP A 319 15.89 -28.24 9.57
N LYS A 320 16.11 -27.68 10.76
CA LYS A 320 16.23 -28.42 12.02
C LYS A 320 14.88 -28.66 12.72
N ALA A 321 13.80 -28.07 12.26
CA ALA A 321 12.49 -28.21 12.91
C ALA A 321 12.06 -29.68 13.05
N HIS A 322 12.38 -30.52 12.06
CA HIS A 322 12.03 -31.94 12.07
C HIS A 322 12.83 -32.80 13.08
N THR A 323 13.91 -32.27 13.64
CA THR A 323 14.74 -33.01 14.62
C THR A 323 14.18 -32.92 16.05
N TYR A 324 13.13 -32.12 16.28
CA TYR A 324 12.47 -31.97 17.54
C TYR A 324 11.06 -32.62 17.51
N PRO A 325 10.53 -33.08 18.65
CA PRO A 325 9.14 -33.52 18.73
C PRO A 325 8.19 -32.41 18.26
N ASP A 326 7.14 -32.77 17.53
CA ASP A 326 6.22 -31.80 16.93
C ASP A 326 5.65 -30.81 17.96
N ASN A 327 5.19 -31.29 19.11
CA ASN A 327 4.67 -30.44 20.18
C ASN A 327 5.74 -29.57 20.87
N LYS A 328 6.98 -29.61 20.42
CA LYS A 328 8.09 -28.76 20.90
C LYS A 328 8.57 -27.74 19.87
N VAL A 329 7.82 -27.59 18.77
CA VAL A 329 8.21 -26.68 17.68
C VAL A 329 7.13 -25.63 17.47
N ILE A 330 7.56 -24.36 17.37
CA ILE A 330 6.77 -23.23 16.89
C ILE A 330 7.44 -22.72 15.61
N ILE A 331 6.66 -22.56 14.55
CA ILE A 331 7.12 -21.96 13.29
C ILE A 331 6.43 -20.62 13.19
N VAL A 332 7.20 -19.53 13.16
CA VAL A 332 6.66 -18.18 12.92
C VAL A 332 7.03 -17.79 11.50
N CYS A 333 6.04 -17.45 10.69
CA CYS A 333 6.25 -17.22 9.26
C CYS A 333 5.49 -15.99 8.74
N THR A 334 5.98 -15.46 7.62
CA THR A 334 5.29 -14.44 6.82
C THR A 334 4.24 -15.08 5.92
N GLY A 335 3.36 -14.26 5.29
CA GLY A 335 2.37 -14.71 4.31
C GLY A 335 0.96 -14.79 4.85
N ALA A 336 0.67 -14.07 5.93
CA ALA A 336 -0.69 -13.97 6.48
C ALA A 336 -1.67 -13.21 5.55
N GLN A 337 -1.17 -12.53 4.52
CA GLN A 337 -1.97 -11.84 3.50
C GLN A 337 -2.15 -12.69 2.22
N GLY A 338 -1.57 -13.88 2.18
CA GLY A 338 -1.70 -14.81 1.05
C GLY A 338 -0.80 -14.48 -0.15
N GLU A 339 0.24 -13.68 0.06
CA GLU A 339 1.23 -13.37 -0.99
C GLU A 339 1.87 -14.69 -1.49
N GLU A 340 1.88 -14.92 -2.79
CA GLU A 340 2.28 -16.21 -3.41
C GLU A 340 3.69 -16.66 -3.00
N MET A 341 4.63 -15.73 -2.96
CA MET A 341 6.03 -16.02 -2.63
C MET A 341 6.32 -16.07 -1.14
N ALA A 342 5.36 -15.71 -0.29
CA ALA A 342 5.54 -15.72 1.16
C ALA A 342 5.63 -17.15 1.73
N ALA A 343 6.19 -17.26 2.95
CA ALA A 343 6.49 -18.54 3.56
C ALA A 343 5.23 -19.42 3.75
N LEU A 344 4.14 -18.85 4.30
CA LEU A 344 2.91 -19.62 4.52
C LEU A 344 2.28 -20.13 3.22
N SER A 345 2.20 -19.29 2.18
CA SER A 345 1.64 -19.68 0.88
C SER A 345 2.44 -20.84 0.25
N ARG A 346 3.76 -20.80 0.32
CA ARG A 346 4.63 -21.90 -0.15
C ARG A 346 4.46 -23.17 0.69
N ILE A 347 4.25 -23.04 2.01
CA ILE A 347 3.99 -24.17 2.91
C ILE A 347 2.64 -24.83 2.53
N VAL A 348 1.59 -24.02 2.34
CA VAL A 348 0.25 -24.50 1.96
C VAL A 348 0.24 -25.15 0.58
N ALA A 349 0.95 -24.58 -0.38
CA ALA A 349 1.09 -25.15 -1.73
C ALA A 349 1.99 -26.40 -1.78
N GLY A 350 2.61 -26.82 -0.66
CA GLY A 350 3.53 -27.96 -0.61
C GLY A 350 4.91 -27.67 -1.22
N ASN A 351 5.18 -26.43 -1.60
CA ASN A 351 6.41 -25.99 -2.28
C ASN A 351 7.52 -25.54 -1.31
N HIS A 352 7.26 -25.58 0.00
CA HIS A 352 8.26 -25.20 0.97
C HIS A 352 9.30 -26.31 1.18
N LYS A 353 10.59 -25.93 1.15
CA LYS A 353 11.71 -26.89 1.17
C LYS A 353 11.74 -27.81 2.39
N HIS A 354 11.40 -27.28 3.57
CA HIS A 354 11.60 -27.98 4.84
C HIS A 354 10.31 -28.23 5.64
N ILE A 355 9.24 -27.50 5.37
CA ILE A 355 8.02 -27.53 6.15
C ILE A 355 6.88 -28.03 5.27
N LYS A 356 6.19 -29.07 5.74
CA LYS A 356 4.93 -29.57 5.20
C LYS A 356 3.90 -29.56 6.32
N ILE A 357 2.67 -29.16 6.08
CA ILE A 357 1.60 -29.16 7.08
C ILE A 357 1.24 -30.60 7.43
N LYS A 358 1.05 -30.85 8.72
CA LYS A 358 0.55 -32.10 9.29
C LYS A 358 -0.86 -31.85 9.83
N LYS A 359 -1.67 -32.91 9.93
CA LYS A 359 -3.05 -32.83 10.36
C LYS A 359 -3.21 -32.25 11.78
N GLU A 360 -2.27 -32.57 12.66
CA GLU A 360 -2.22 -32.14 14.06
C GLU A 360 -1.54 -30.77 14.27
N ASP A 361 -1.06 -30.12 13.19
CA ASP A 361 -0.47 -28.78 13.32
C ASP A 361 -1.55 -27.77 13.72
N THR A 362 -1.24 -26.92 14.69
CA THR A 362 -2.07 -25.79 15.06
C THR A 362 -1.63 -24.55 14.28
N ILE A 363 -2.51 -23.99 13.45
CA ILE A 363 -2.21 -22.86 12.57
C ILE A 363 -2.93 -21.62 13.08
N ILE A 364 -2.20 -20.53 13.29
CA ILE A 364 -2.71 -19.29 13.89
C ILE A 364 -2.41 -18.11 12.95
N PHE A 365 -3.46 -17.42 12.50
CA PHE A 365 -3.34 -16.15 11.83
C PHE A 365 -3.35 -15.01 12.85
N SER A 366 -2.18 -14.51 13.21
CA SER A 366 -2.00 -13.39 14.13
C SER A 366 -1.76 -12.08 13.38
N SER A 367 -2.71 -11.73 12.50
CA SER A 367 -2.72 -10.49 11.71
C SER A 367 -4.13 -10.11 11.32
N SER A 368 -4.38 -8.82 11.07
CA SER A 368 -5.56 -8.34 10.34
C SER A 368 -5.41 -8.60 8.84
N VAL A 369 -6.53 -8.58 8.12
CA VAL A 369 -6.52 -8.57 6.65
C VAL A 369 -6.34 -7.13 6.17
N ILE A 370 -5.36 -6.88 5.32
CA ILE A 370 -5.17 -5.58 4.68
C ILE A 370 -6.27 -5.40 3.63
N PRO A 371 -6.94 -4.24 3.56
CA PRO A 371 -7.92 -3.97 2.51
C PRO A 371 -7.38 -4.28 1.11
N GLY A 372 -8.14 -5.05 0.31
CA GLY A 372 -7.73 -5.55 -1.01
C GLY A 372 -7.22 -7.01 -1.01
N ASN A 373 -6.84 -7.57 0.14
CA ASN A 373 -6.32 -8.95 0.23
C ASN A 373 -7.38 -9.98 0.68
N GLU A 374 -8.65 -9.58 0.84
CA GLU A 374 -9.72 -10.40 1.42
C GLU A 374 -9.87 -11.75 0.71
N ARG A 375 -9.94 -11.75 -0.63
CA ARG A 375 -10.09 -12.97 -1.44
C ARG A 375 -8.90 -13.91 -1.31
N THR A 376 -7.70 -13.35 -1.34
CA THR A 376 -6.45 -14.11 -1.26
C THR A 376 -6.30 -14.77 0.11
N VAL A 377 -6.59 -14.02 1.18
CA VAL A 377 -6.58 -14.55 2.57
C VAL A 377 -7.67 -15.60 2.76
N GLN A 378 -8.88 -15.39 2.21
CA GLN A 378 -9.96 -16.39 2.29
C GLN A 378 -9.53 -17.69 1.60
N ARG A 379 -8.98 -17.63 0.39
CA ARG A 379 -8.48 -18.82 -0.32
C ARG A 379 -7.39 -19.54 0.48
N LEU A 380 -6.49 -18.78 1.12
CA LEU A 380 -5.45 -19.34 1.95
C LEU A 380 -6.04 -20.07 3.18
N LYS A 381 -7.02 -19.46 3.87
CA LYS A 381 -7.76 -20.10 4.98
C LYS A 381 -8.42 -21.40 4.50
N ASP A 382 -9.18 -21.38 3.41
CA ASP A 382 -9.86 -22.57 2.86
C ASP A 382 -8.90 -23.72 2.61
N ASN A 383 -7.73 -23.44 2.04
CA ASN A 383 -6.71 -24.47 1.81
C ASN A 383 -6.13 -25.02 3.11
N LEU A 384 -5.95 -24.17 4.13
CA LEU A 384 -5.44 -24.61 5.44
C LEU A 384 -6.44 -25.50 6.18
N TYR A 385 -7.74 -25.20 6.12
CA TYR A 385 -8.79 -26.06 6.69
C TYR A 385 -8.88 -27.45 6.06
N ARG A 386 -8.36 -27.62 4.83
CA ARG A 386 -8.22 -28.94 4.19
C ARG A 386 -7.03 -29.74 4.69
N LEU A 387 -6.03 -29.05 5.27
CA LEU A 387 -4.74 -29.63 5.65
C LEU A 387 -4.61 -29.88 7.16
N SER A 388 -5.34 -29.09 7.99
CA SER A 388 -5.34 -29.22 9.45
C SER A 388 -6.73 -28.96 10.04
N ASP A 389 -7.05 -29.67 11.14
CA ASP A 389 -8.28 -29.49 11.89
C ASP A 389 -8.18 -28.33 12.93
N HIS A 390 -7.01 -27.72 13.09
CA HIS A 390 -6.69 -26.73 14.13
C HIS A 390 -6.26 -25.39 13.53
N VAL A 391 -7.19 -24.69 12.86
CA VAL A 391 -6.93 -23.38 12.24
C VAL A 391 -7.65 -22.29 13.02
N TYR A 392 -6.92 -21.27 13.47
CA TYR A 392 -7.42 -20.16 14.28
C TYR A 392 -7.10 -18.80 13.62
N HIS A 393 -8.08 -17.92 13.61
CA HIS A 393 -7.97 -16.55 13.11
C HIS A 393 -8.90 -15.62 13.89
N SER A 394 -8.79 -14.30 13.70
CA SER A 394 -9.48 -13.30 14.53
C SER A 394 -11.02 -13.38 14.51
N ASP A 395 -11.62 -14.07 13.51
CA ASP A 395 -13.07 -14.28 13.48
C ASP A 395 -13.52 -15.41 14.46
N ILE A 396 -12.59 -16.24 14.93
CA ILE A 396 -12.87 -17.37 15.83
C ILE A 396 -12.33 -17.12 17.23
N VAL A 397 -11.08 -16.62 17.32
CA VAL A 397 -10.39 -16.33 18.58
C VAL A 397 -9.59 -15.05 18.39
N ASP A 398 -9.71 -14.12 19.32
CA ASP A 398 -8.93 -12.87 19.26
C ASP A 398 -7.44 -13.14 19.48
N VAL A 399 -6.72 -13.34 18.40
CA VAL A 399 -5.26 -13.62 18.35
C VAL A 399 -4.46 -12.45 17.76
N HIS A 400 -5.12 -11.33 17.50
CA HIS A 400 -4.51 -10.12 16.96
C HIS A 400 -5.22 -8.88 17.49
N VAL A 401 -4.47 -7.83 17.76
CA VAL A 401 -4.95 -6.48 18.09
C VAL A 401 -4.57 -5.56 16.93
N SER A 402 -5.53 -4.78 16.43
CA SER A 402 -5.27 -3.82 15.36
C SER A 402 -4.26 -2.75 15.78
N GLY A 403 -3.37 -2.40 14.87
CA GLY A 403 -2.45 -1.27 15.05
C GLY A 403 -3.10 0.10 14.76
N HIS A 404 -4.36 0.13 14.32
CA HIS A 404 -5.06 1.34 13.88
C HIS A 404 -6.21 1.70 14.82
N GLY A 405 -6.38 3.01 15.06
CA GLY A 405 -7.41 3.55 15.94
C GLY A 405 -8.81 3.38 15.33
N ASN A 406 -9.77 2.96 16.16
CA ASN A 406 -11.18 2.86 15.80
C ASN A 406 -11.95 4.17 16.07
N ILE A 407 -13.28 4.15 15.88
CA ILE A 407 -14.17 5.32 16.10
C ILE A 407 -13.93 5.95 17.48
N GLU A 408 -13.90 5.15 18.55
CA GLU A 408 -13.71 5.64 19.91
C GLU A 408 -12.31 6.22 20.12
N GLY A 409 -11.30 5.63 19.50
CA GLY A 409 -9.94 6.16 19.50
C GLY A 409 -9.88 7.54 18.81
N ILE A 410 -10.53 7.72 17.65
CA ILE A 410 -10.62 9.02 16.95
C ILE A 410 -11.27 10.07 17.86
N LYS A 411 -12.39 9.73 18.50
CA LYS A 411 -13.07 10.63 19.46
C LYS A 411 -12.14 11.00 20.62
N GLN A 412 -11.42 10.04 21.17
CA GLN A 412 -10.48 10.29 22.26
C GLN A 412 -9.35 11.22 21.83
N MET A 413 -8.71 10.97 20.68
CA MET A 413 -7.64 11.86 20.15
C MET A 413 -8.13 13.28 19.93
N LEU A 414 -9.31 13.44 19.30
CA LEU A 414 -9.92 14.75 19.07
C LEU A 414 -10.25 15.46 20.38
N SER A 415 -10.76 14.74 21.38
CA SER A 415 -11.11 15.31 22.70
C SER A 415 -9.86 15.73 23.50
N GLU A 416 -8.84 14.86 23.58
CA GLU A 416 -7.63 15.12 24.38
C GLU A 416 -6.75 16.20 23.77
N ILE A 417 -6.58 16.23 22.44
CA ILE A 417 -5.74 17.21 21.74
C ILE A 417 -6.49 18.52 21.55
N SER A 418 -7.79 18.48 21.35
CA SER A 418 -8.65 19.66 21.12
C SER A 418 -8.06 20.62 20.07
N PRO A 419 -7.81 20.15 18.83
CA PRO A 419 -7.13 20.93 17.80
C PRO A 419 -8.03 22.05 17.25
N ASP A 420 -7.42 23.12 16.72
CA ASP A 420 -8.14 24.20 16.04
C ASP A 420 -8.62 23.76 14.65
N PHE A 421 -7.86 22.89 14.00
CA PHE A 421 -8.17 22.32 12.68
C PHE A 421 -7.94 20.82 12.66
N PHE A 422 -8.80 20.13 11.91
CA PHE A 422 -8.71 18.69 11.72
C PHE A 422 -8.57 18.33 10.24
N ILE A 423 -7.62 17.48 9.91
CA ILE A 423 -7.37 16.96 8.56
C ILE A 423 -7.28 15.44 8.65
N PRO A 424 -8.35 14.70 8.34
CA PRO A 424 -8.28 13.25 8.23
C PRO A 424 -7.38 12.88 7.05
N VAL A 425 -6.45 11.96 7.28
CA VAL A 425 -5.50 11.45 6.29
C VAL A 425 -5.40 9.93 6.38
N TYR A 426 -4.67 9.31 5.48
CA TYR A 426 -4.40 7.87 5.43
C TYR A 426 -5.67 7.02 5.43
N GLY A 427 -6.08 6.66 4.23
CA GLY A 427 -7.25 5.83 3.96
C GLY A 427 -8.02 6.24 2.72
N ASN A 428 -8.95 5.39 2.32
CA ASN A 428 -9.86 5.66 1.20
C ASN A 428 -10.74 6.88 1.50
N HIS A 429 -11.21 7.56 0.46
CA HIS A 429 -11.97 8.81 0.61
C HIS A 429 -13.18 8.68 1.56
N TYR A 430 -13.89 7.54 1.53
CA TYR A 430 -15.00 7.31 2.45
C TYR A 430 -14.56 7.26 3.92
N MET A 431 -13.39 6.69 4.21
CA MET A 431 -12.83 6.64 5.57
C MET A 431 -12.50 8.05 6.09
N LEU A 432 -11.91 8.89 5.23
CA LEU A 432 -11.65 10.31 5.55
C LEU A 432 -12.96 11.06 5.84
N LYS A 433 -14.01 10.78 5.06
CA LYS A 433 -15.34 11.39 5.27
C LYS A 433 -15.98 10.94 6.58
N GLU A 434 -15.88 9.66 6.93
CA GLU A 434 -16.42 9.16 8.20
C GLU A 434 -15.64 9.74 9.40
N ALA A 435 -14.31 9.86 9.31
CA ALA A 435 -13.53 10.55 10.34
C ALA A 435 -13.94 12.03 10.49
N ALA A 436 -14.18 12.73 9.38
CA ALA A 436 -14.70 14.09 9.41
C ALA A 436 -16.12 14.15 10.05
N LYS A 437 -16.99 13.18 9.75
CA LYS A 437 -18.34 13.10 10.34
C LYS A 437 -18.27 12.87 11.85
N ILE A 438 -17.40 12.00 12.35
CA ILE A 438 -17.14 11.83 13.77
C ILE A 438 -16.79 13.18 14.43
N SER A 439 -15.91 13.97 13.80
CA SER A 439 -15.55 15.28 14.34
C SER A 439 -16.75 16.26 14.38
N TYR A 440 -17.63 16.24 13.37
CA TYR A 440 -18.85 17.08 13.37
C TYR A 440 -19.82 16.67 14.47
N GLU A 441 -19.98 15.38 14.73
CA GLU A 441 -20.80 14.85 15.83
C GLU A 441 -20.25 15.27 17.21
N MET A 442 -18.92 15.48 17.31
CA MET A 442 -18.26 16.03 18.50
C MET A 442 -18.34 17.58 18.59
N GLY A 443 -18.97 18.25 17.63
CA GLY A 443 -19.17 19.71 17.64
C GLY A 443 -18.10 20.51 16.88
N PHE A 444 -17.23 19.88 16.11
CA PHE A 444 -16.30 20.60 15.24
C PHE A 444 -17.07 21.34 14.13
N ARG A 445 -16.70 22.58 13.89
CA ARG A 445 -17.28 23.37 12.81
C ARG A 445 -16.77 22.85 11.45
N LYS A 446 -17.66 22.81 10.44
CA LYS A 446 -17.32 22.32 9.09
C LYS A 446 -16.17 23.10 8.43
N ASP A 447 -16.04 24.38 8.75
CA ASP A 447 -14.98 25.26 8.26
C ASP A 447 -13.62 25.04 8.96
N ARG A 448 -13.53 24.12 9.91
CA ARG A 448 -12.33 23.71 10.64
C ARG A 448 -11.86 22.29 10.28
N VAL A 449 -12.58 21.61 9.41
CA VAL A 449 -12.29 20.23 9.00
C VAL A 449 -12.07 20.19 7.49
N PHE A 450 -10.89 19.74 7.07
CA PHE A 450 -10.51 19.68 5.66
C PHE A 450 -10.25 18.23 5.27
N VAL A 451 -11.05 17.68 4.37
CA VAL A 451 -10.87 16.35 3.80
C VAL A 451 -10.12 16.49 2.48
N PRO A 452 -8.83 16.22 2.43
CA PRO A 452 -8.04 16.37 1.21
C PRO A 452 -8.18 15.18 0.28
N ASP A 453 -8.03 15.44 -1.02
CA ASP A 453 -7.57 14.46 -1.99
C ASP A 453 -6.05 14.49 -2.06
N ASN A 454 -5.42 13.46 -2.67
CA ASN A 454 -4.01 13.51 -3.02
C ASN A 454 -3.73 14.74 -3.92
N GLY A 455 -2.67 15.45 -3.63
CA GLY A 455 -2.28 16.67 -4.34
C GLY A 455 -3.01 17.94 -3.90
N SER A 456 -3.98 17.87 -3.00
CA SER A 456 -4.62 19.07 -2.44
C SER A 456 -3.59 19.94 -1.72
N ILE A 457 -3.63 21.25 -1.94
CA ILE A 457 -2.75 22.21 -1.26
C ILE A 457 -3.59 23.00 -0.26
N ILE A 458 -3.41 22.71 1.04
CA ILE A 458 -4.04 23.44 2.14
C ILE A 458 -3.06 24.47 2.64
N LYS A 459 -3.40 25.74 2.48
CA LYS A 459 -2.57 26.90 2.80
C LYS A 459 -3.05 27.57 4.07
N PHE A 460 -2.16 27.68 5.04
CA PHE A 460 -2.38 28.39 6.30
C PHE A 460 -1.54 29.67 6.32
N THR A 461 -2.19 30.78 6.67
CA THR A 461 -1.55 32.06 6.96
C THR A 461 -1.89 32.46 8.40
N SER A 462 -1.34 33.55 8.89
CA SER A 462 -1.72 34.11 10.22
C SER A 462 -3.21 34.47 10.35
N ASN A 463 -3.92 34.65 9.23
CA ASN A 463 -5.28 35.20 9.23
C ASN A 463 -6.31 34.31 8.50
N GLU A 464 -5.87 33.36 7.69
CA GLU A 464 -6.75 32.66 6.75
C GLU A 464 -6.27 31.24 6.47
N VAL A 465 -7.21 30.32 6.29
CA VAL A 465 -6.96 28.97 5.76
C VAL A 465 -7.70 28.84 4.41
N GLU A 466 -7.00 28.33 3.41
CA GLU A 466 -7.52 28.21 2.05
C GLU A 466 -7.09 26.86 1.44
N VAL A 467 -8.01 26.12 0.84
CA VAL A 467 -7.68 25.02 -0.08
C VAL A 467 -7.52 25.62 -1.46
N LEU A 468 -6.32 25.53 -2.02
CA LEU A 468 -6.02 26.12 -3.31
C LEU A 468 -6.70 25.34 -4.44
N LYS A 469 -7.03 26.02 -5.54
CA LYS A 469 -7.54 25.37 -6.75
C LYS A 469 -6.47 24.56 -7.49
N GLU A 470 -5.23 25.00 -7.38
CA GLU A 470 -4.05 24.31 -7.90
C GLU A 470 -3.86 23.02 -7.09
N LYS A 471 -3.54 21.92 -7.78
CA LYS A 471 -3.18 20.65 -7.16
C LYS A 471 -1.74 20.24 -7.55
N ALA A 472 -1.05 19.59 -6.66
CA ALA A 472 0.21 18.93 -6.97
C ALA A 472 -0.05 17.68 -7.83
N PRO A 473 0.85 17.32 -8.76
CA PRO A 473 0.75 16.06 -9.50
C PRO A 473 0.85 14.85 -8.58
N THR A 474 -0.11 13.90 -8.69
CA THR A 474 -0.18 12.70 -7.85
C THR A 474 -0.49 11.42 -8.63
N ASN A 475 -0.38 11.47 -9.96
CA ASN A 475 -0.51 10.29 -10.81
C ASN A 475 0.36 9.16 -10.28
N TYR A 476 -0.09 7.93 -10.44
CA TYR A 476 0.66 6.75 -10.04
C TYR A 476 2.01 6.67 -10.75
N VAL A 477 3.04 6.40 -9.99
CA VAL A 477 4.37 6.07 -10.49
C VAL A 477 4.58 4.59 -10.24
N PHE A 478 4.39 3.79 -11.28
CA PHE A 478 4.53 2.34 -11.21
C PHE A 478 6.00 1.93 -11.14
N VAL A 479 6.26 0.90 -10.36
CA VAL A 479 7.56 0.23 -10.31
C VAL A 479 7.37 -1.22 -10.77
N ASP A 480 8.15 -1.64 -11.76
CA ASP A 480 8.13 -2.96 -12.36
C ASP A 480 9.60 -3.41 -12.55
N GLY A 481 10.08 -4.32 -11.73
CA GLY A 481 11.47 -4.72 -11.69
C GLY A 481 12.39 -3.54 -11.40
N LEU A 482 13.24 -3.20 -12.36
CA LEU A 482 14.15 -2.04 -12.28
C LEU A 482 13.56 -0.77 -12.90
N GLY A 483 12.41 -0.88 -13.57
CA GLY A 483 11.71 0.24 -14.21
C GLY A 483 10.95 1.09 -13.19
N VAL A 484 11.08 2.41 -13.28
CA VAL A 484 10.40 3.36 -12.39
C VAL A 484 9.71 4.43 -13.22
N GLY A 485 8.38 4.33 -13.33
CA GLY A 485 7.55 5.29 -14.07
C GLY A 485 7.66 5.17 -15.59
N ASP A 486 8.25 4.11 -16.11
CA ASP A 486 8.32 3.76 -17.53
C ASP A 486 7.09 2.97 -18.00
N VAL A 487 6.36 2.34 -17.10
CA VAL A 487 5.06 1.76 -17.35
C VAL A 487 3.99 2.85 -17.19
N GLY A 488 3.43 3.29 -18.32
CA GLY A 488 2.32 4.25 -18.35
C GLY A 488 0.96 3.54 -18.45
N GLU A 489 -0.12 4.32 -18.43
CA GLU A 489 -1.51 3.83 -18.53
C GLU A 489 -1.75 2.97 -19.79
N ILE A 490 -1.08 3.29 -20.91
CA ILE A 490 -1.20 2.52 -22.15
C ILE A 490 -0.64 1.11 -21.98
N VAL A 491 0.57 0.98 -21.38
CA VAL A 491 1.21 -0.32 -21.16
C VAL A 491 0.40 -1.15 -20.15
N LEU A 492 -0.12 -0.52 -19.12
CA LEU A 492 -0.96 -1.19 -18.14
C LEU A 492 -2.25 -1.72 -18.77
N ARG A 493 -2.94 -0.90 -19.57
CA ARG A 493 -4.13 -1.31 -20.32
C ARG A 493 -3.83 -2.47 -21.29
N ASP A 494 -2.68 -2.44 -21.96
CA ASP A 494 -2.28 -3.54 -22.83
C ASP A 494 -2.08 -4.85 -22.05
N ARG A 495 -1.46 -4.78 -20.85
CA ARG A 495 -1.32 -5.93 -19.95
C ARG A 495 -2.66 -6.45 -19.45
N GLN A 496 -3.61 -5.57 -19.11
CA GLN A 496 -4.97 -5.93 -18.72
C GLN A 496 -5.68 -6.67 -19.86
N MET A 497 -5.67 -6.12 -21.08
CA MET A 497 -6.24 -6.77 -22.27
C MET A 497 -5.61 -8.15 -22.54
N LEU A 498 -4.29 -8.26 -22.39
CA LEU A 498 -3.60 -9.55 -22.55
C LEU A 498 -3.99 -10.55 -21.45
N ALA A 499 -4.20 -10.10 -20.23
CA ALA A 499 -4.62 -10.97 -19.12
C ALA A 499 -6.08 -11.41 -19.22
N GLU A 500 -6.99 -10.54 -19.69
CA GLU A 500 -8.43 -10.81 -19.80
C GLU A 500 -8.77 -11.64 -21.04
N ASP A 501 -8.39 -11.17 -22.22
CA ASP A 501 -8.84 -11.70 -23.52
C ASP A 501 -7.70 -12.31 -24.35
N GLY A 502 -6.45 -12.17 -23.92
CA GLY A 502 -5.31 -12.72 -24.64
C GLY A 502 -4.91 -11.96 -25.89
N MET A 503 -4.09 -12.59 -26.74
CA MET A 503 -3.57 -11.98 -27.96
C MET A 503 -3.86 -12.80 -29.21
N PHE A 504 -3.97 -12.10 -30.35
CA PHE A 504 -4.23 -12.65 -31.65
C PHE A 504 -3.33 -11.98 -32.69
N VAL A 505 -2.25 -12.65 -33.09
CA VAL A 505 -1.29 -12.15 -34.08
C VAL A 505 -1.70 -12.63 -35.46
N ILE A 506 -1.72 -11.72 -36.43
CA ILE A 506 -2.05 -11.99 -37.82
C ILE A 506 -0.84 -11.64 -38.67
N VAL A 507 -0.24 -12.62 -39.33
CA VAL A 507 0.90 -12.43 -40.23
C VAL A 507 0.42 -12.56 -41.67
N ALA A 508 0.45 -11.48 -42.43
CA ALA A 508 0.10 -11.46 -43.85
C ALA A 508 1.32 -11.13 -44.72
N ILE A 509 1.59 -12.00 -45.69
CA ILE A 509 2.64 -11.80 -46.70
C ILE A 509 2.00 -11.15 -47.91
N ILE A 510 2.55 -10.07 -48.42
CA ILE A 510 1.99 -9.29 -49.52
C ILE A 510 3.01 -9.15 -50.65
N ASP A 511 2.57 -9.39 -51.88
CA ASP A 511 3.37 -9.13 -53.07
C ASP A 511 3.50 -7.61 -53.29
N LYS A 512 4.74 -7.09 -53.26
CA LYS A 512 5.03 -5.68 -53.37
C LYS A 512 4.56 -5.04 -54.66
N ARG A 513 4.46 -5.81 -55.75
CA ARG A 513 4.06 -5.30 -57.08
C ARG A 513 2.55 -5.20 -57.24
N THR A 514 1.84 -6.18 -56.65
CA THR A 514 0.38 -6.31 -56.85
C THR A 514 -0.43 -5.76 -55.68
N GLY A 515 0.18 -5.63 -54.49
CA GLY A 515 -0.48 -5.28 -53.25
C GLY A 515 -1.36 -6.43 -52.67
N GLN A 516 -1.35 -7.61 -53.32
CA GLN A 516 -2.22 -8.72 -52.97
C GLN A 516 -1.56 -9.65 -51.94
N VAL A 517 -2.40 -10.32 -51.13
CA VAL A 517 -1.94 -11.30 -50.15
C VAL A 517 -1.37 -12.53 -50.84
N LYS A 518 -0.13 -12.88 -50.55
CA LYS A 518 0.54 -14.07 -51.08
C LYS A 518 0.33 -15.25 -50.13
N GLY A 519 -0.53 -16.15 -50.50
CA GLY A 519 -0.90 -17.32 -49.70
C GLY A 519 -2.00 -17.02 -48.65
N SER A 520 -2.04 -17.79 -47.61
CA SER A 520 -3.02 -17.62 -46.51
C SER A 520 -2.38 -16.90 -45.34
N PRO A 521 -3.00 -15.87 -44.76
CA PRO A 521 -2.48 -15.26 -43.53
C PRO A 521 -2.28 -16.29 -42.42
N ASP A 522 -1.14 -16.23 -41.75
CA ASP A 522 -0.88 -17.07 -40.55
C ASP A 522 -1.46 -16.40 -39.32
N ILE A 523 -1.94 -17.22 -38.38
CA ILE A 523 -2.59 -16.75 -37.14
C ILE A 523 -1.98 -17.46 -35.95
N ILE A 524 -1.52 -16.66 -34.99
CA ILE A 524 -1.03 -17.12 -33.69
C ILE A 524 -1.96 -16.58 -32.62
N SER A 525 -2.49 -17.44 -31.75
CA SER A 525 -3.32 -17.04 -30.61
C SER A 525 -2.70 -17.54 -29.31
N ARG A 526 -2.73 -16.68 -28.29
CA ARG A 526 -2.35 -17.01 -26.92
C ARG A 526 -3.37 -16.39 -25.95
N GLY A 527 -3.87 -17.21 -25.03
CA GLY A 527 -4.82 -16.74 -24.01
C GLY A 527 -6.24 -16.46 -24.50
N PHE A 528 -6.50 -16.47 -25.82
CA PHE A 528 -7.83 -16.16 -26.40
C PHE A 528 -8.63 -17.41 -26.77
N VAL A 529 -8.21 -18.18 -27.79
CA VAL A 529 -8.86 -19.41 -28.24
C VAL A 529 -7.84 -20.52 -28.50
N TYR A 530 -8.27 -21.76 -28.28
CA TYR A 530 -7.44 -22.92 -28.64
C TYR A 530 -7.55 -23.18 -30.13
N LEU A 531 -6.47 -22.91 -30.88
CA LEU A 531 -6.49 -22.91 -32.36
C LEU A 531 -6.92 -24.23 -32.97
N ARG A 532 -6.62 -25.39 -32.34
CA ARG A 532 -6.96 -26.72 -32.87
C ARG A 532 -8.47 -26.97 -32.90
N GLU A 533 -9.24 -26.37 -32.00
CA GLU A 533 -10.68 -26.53 -31.87
C GLU A 533 -11.47 -25.41 -32.56
N SER A 534 -10.80 -24.34 -32.98
CA SER A 534 -11.44 -23.13 -33.54
C SER A 534 -11.23 -22.98 -35.04
N LYS A 535 -11.17 -24.09 -35.80
CA LYS A 535 -10.83 -24.11 -37.23
C LYS A 535 -11.73 -23.22 -38.10
N ASP A 536 -13.02 -23.21 -37.80
CA ASP A 536 -14.02 -22.42 -38.57
C ASP A 536 -13.81 -20.91 -38.32
N LEU A 537 -13.65 -20.49 -37.08
CA LEU A 537 -13.34 -19.10 -36.71
C LEU A 537 -12.06 -18.61 -37.40
N LEU A 538 -11.00 -19.43 -37.40
CA LEU A 538 -9.74 -19.12 -38.06
C LEU A 538 -9.90 -18.98 -39.58
N SER A 539 -10.67 -19.89 -40.22
CA SER A 539 -10.95 -19.84 -41.67
C SER A 539 -11.71 -18.56 -42.05
N GLN A 540 -12.73 -18.19 -41.28
CA GLN A 540 -13.48 -16.95 -41.48
C GLN A 540 -12.58 -15.72 -41.26
N THR A 541 -11.73 -15.73 -40.21
CA THR A 541 -10.80 -14.63 -39.94
C THR A 541 -9.81 -14.44 -41.08
N ARG A 542 -9.19 -15.52 -41.59
CA ARG A 542 -8.27 -15.45 -42.73
C ARG A 542 -8.90 -14.81 -43.95
N ARG A 543 -10.11 -15.25 -44.31
CA ARG A 543 -10.86 -14.66 -45.43
C ARG A 543 -11.09 -13.17 -45.23
N LYS A 544 -11.52 -12.78 -44.04
CA LYS A 544 -11.78 -11.37 -43.71
C LYS A 544 -10.53 -10.51 -43.75
N VAL A 545 -9.38 -11.04 -43.30
CA VAL A 545 -8.08 -10.35 -43.42
C VAL A 545 -7.73 -10.10 -44.89
N ILE A 546 -7.89 -11.10 -45.78
CA ILE A 546 -7.64 -10.97 -47.22
C ILE A 546 -8.56 -9.90 -47.79
N GLU A 547 -9.89 -9.95 -47.51
CA GLU A 547 -10.86 -8.94 -47.96
C GLU A 547 -10.48 -7.51 -47.50
N ILE A 548 -10.00 -7.35 -46.31
CA ILE A 548 -9.57 -6.04 -45.77
C ILE A 548 -8.36 -5.54 -46.56
N ILE A 549 -7.36 -6.39 -46.77
CA ILE A 549 -6.13 -6.02 -47.49
C ILE A 549 -6.46 -5.69 -48.95
N ASP A 550 -7.23 -6.52 -49.64
CA ASP A 550 -7.60 -6.29 -51.05
C ASP A 550 -8.37 -4.97 -51.23
N LYS A 551 -9.26 -4.62 -50.28
CA LYS A 551 -10.00 -3.34 -50.31
C LYS A 551 -9.14 -2.13 -50.00
N THR A 552 -8.10 -2.27 -49.20
CA THR A 552 -7.30 -1.15 -48.72
C THR A 552 -5.99 -0.94 -49.51
N ALA A 553 -5.42 -2.02 -50.07
CA ALA A 553 -4.16 -2.02 -50.82
C ALA A 553 -4.34 -2.06 -52.34
N GLY A 554 -5.51 -2.38 -52.86
CA GLY A 554 -5.77 -2.80 -54.27
C GLY A 554 -5.88 -1.69 -55.33
N HIS A 555 -5.53 -0.42 -55.09
CA HIS A 555 -5.84 0.68 -56.04
C HIS A 555 -4.63 1.34 -56.69
N GLY A 556 -3.50 0.63 -56.88
CA GLY A 556 -2.43 1.06 -57.82
C GLY A 556 -1.60 2.25 -57.40
N GLY A 557 -1.64 2.67 -56.15
CA GLY A 557 -0.81 3.73 -55.55
C GLY A 557 0.09 3.24 -54.41
N PRO A 558 0.95 4.09 -53.84
CA PRO A 558 1.73 3.71 -52.66
C PRO A 558 0.81 3.35 -51.49
N VAL A 559 0.92 2.10 -51.01
CA VAL A 559 0.05 1.60 -49.94
C VAL A 559 0.47 2.17 -48.59
N ASN A 560 -0.48 2.75 -47.85
CA ASN A 560 -0.28 3.15 -46.46
C ASN A 560 -0.45 1.94 -45.51
N TRP A 561 0.65 1.25 -45.23
CA TRP A 561 0.63 0.05 -44.39
C TRP A 561 0.19 0.30 -42.95
N THR A 562 0.40 1.51 -42.42
CA THR A 562 -0.11 1.87 -41.09
C THR A 562 -1.65 1.85 -41.11
N TYR A 563 -2.27 2.43 -42.12
CA TYR A 563 -3.71 2.42 -42.29
C TYR A 563 -4.25 0.99 -42.48
N VAL A 564 -3.58 0.15 -43.28
CA VAL A 564 -3.98 -1.25 -43.50
C VAL A 564 -3.93 -2.03 -42.19
N LYS A 565 -2.87 -1.86 -41.40
CA LYS A 565 -2.73 -2.51 -40.07
C LYS A 565 -3.83 -2.05 -39.11
N ASP A 566 -4.17 -0.77 -39.10
CA ASP A 566 -5.23 -0.25 -38.24
C ASP A 566 -6.62 -0.77 -38.67
N GLU A 567 -6.89 -0.86 -39.97
CA GLU A 567 -8.12 -1.47 -40.50
C GLU A 567 -8.23 -2.96 -40.14
N ILE A 568 -7.12 -3.72 -40.24
CA ILE A 568 -7.10 -5.13 -39.79
C ILE A 568 -7.39 -5.19 -38.30
N ARG A 569 -6.71 -4.40 -37.47
CA ARG A 569 -6.91 -4.36 -36.03
C ARG A 569 -8.36 -4.12 -35.67
N ASN A 570 -8.96 -3.07 -36.21
CA ASN A 570 -10.32 -2.67 -35.89
C ASN A 570 -11.35 -3.66 -36.40
N LYS A 571 -11.34 -4.00 -37.69
CA LYS A 571 -12.36 -4.87 -38.30
C LYS A 571 -12.28 -6.32 -37.86
N ILE A 572 -11.08 -6.85 -37.60
CA ILE A 572 -10.93 -8.19 -37.04
C ILE A 572 -11.28 -8.20 -35.54
N GLY A 573 -10.89 -7.13 -34.79
CA GLY A 573 -11.31 -6.99 -33.40
C GLY A 573 -12.83 -7.02 -33.23
N ASP A 574 -13.55 -6.23 -34.03
CA ASP A 574 -15.03 -6.21 -34.02
C ASP A 574 -15.64 -7.55 -34.47
N PHE A 575 -15.03 -8.20 -35.47
CA PHE A 575 -15.47 -9.51 -35.93
C PHE A 575 -15.33 -10.57 -34.84
N LEU A 576 -14.16 -10.63 -34.17
CA LEU A 576 -13.92 -11.57 -33.08
C LEU A 576 -14.82 -11.28 -31.87
N ALA A 577 -15.01 -9.99 -31.53
CA ALA A 577 -15.94 -9.60 -30.48
C ALA A 577 -17.38 -10.05 -30.76
N THR A 578 -17.86 -9.86 -31.99
CA THR A 578 -19.20 -10.31 -32.40
C THR A 578 -19.35 -11.83 -32.32
N LYS A 579 -18.28 -12.59 -32.64
CA LYS A 579 -18.34 -14.06 -32.71
C LYS A 579 -18.12 -14.75 -31.35
N THR A 580 -17.40 -14.09 -30.44
CA THR A 580 -16.91 -14.72 -29.19
C THR A 580 -17.25 -13.96 -27.93
N SER A 581 -17.79 -12.74 -28.04
CA SER A 581 -18.00 -11.80 -26.94
C SER A 581 -16.70 -11.46 -26.17
N ARG A 582 -15.52 -11.60 -26.83
CA ARG A 582 -14.19 -11.31 -26.30
C ARG A 582 -13.44 -10.39 -27.25
N ARG A 583 -12.58 -9.51 -26.71
CA ARG A 583 -11.79 -8.54 -27.49
C ARG A 583 -10.28 -8.74 -27.29
N PRO A 584 -9.67 -9.78 -27.89
CA PRO A 584 -8.23 -10.01 -27.75
C PRO A 584 -7.42 -8.87 -28.37
N MET A 585 -6.20 -8.69 -27.89
CA MET A 585 -5.24 -7.76 -28.51
C MET A 585 -4.89 -8.25 -29.91
N ILE A 586 -5.24 -7.48 -30.94
CA ILE A 586 -4.92 -7.80 -32.34
C ILE A 586 -3.60 -7.16 -32.75
N LEU A 587 -2.65 -7.99 -33.16
CA LEU A 587 -1.33 -7.56 -33.64
C LEU A 587 -1.16 -7.91 -35.12
N PRO A 588 -1.48 -7.01 -36.05
CA PRO A 588 -1.26 -7.24 -37.48
C PRO A 588 0.20 -7.02 -37.86
N VAL A 589 0.81 -8.04 -38.46
CA VAL A 589 2.14 -8.02 -39.04
C VAL A 589 2.02 -8.16 -40.55
N VAL A 590 2.44 -7.16 -41.29
CA VAL A 590 2.42 -7.15 -42.76
C VAL A 590 3.86 -7.19 -43.24
N ILE A 591 4.18 -8.17 -44.09
CA ILE A 591 5.52 -8.40 -44.65
C ILE A 591 5.41 -8.29 -46.18
N GLU A 592 6.14 -7.33 -46.77
CA GLU A 592 6.26 -7.19 -48.22
C GLU A 592 7.37 -8.09 -48.77
N VAL A 593 7.07 -8.80 -49.86
CA VAL A 593 8.02 -9.71 -50.53
C VAL A 593 8.02 -9.48 -52.04
#